data_1c7e9f862eabd33690efc75a84551809
#
_entry.id   1c7e9f862eabd33690efc75a84551809
#
_cell.length_a   1.000
_cell.length_b   1.000
_cell.length_c   1.000
_cell.angle_alpha   90.00
_cell.angle_beta   90.00
_cell.angle_gamma   90.00
#
_symmetry.space_group_name_H-M   'P 1'
#
loop_
_entity.id
_entity.type
_entity.pdbx_description
1 polymer ?
#
loop_
_entity_poly.entity_id
_entity_poly.type
_entity_poly.pdbx_seq_one_letter_code
_entity_poly.pdbx_strand_id
1 'polypeptide(L)'
;MKNFFSYDPKLLVYGFLIVFFASYGQTFFISLFNTEIRFYYGLTDGEFGFVYAISTLFSSFILISFAKLIDHIDLRTYSLIVTVGLLLACIGMALLINNIFYLFIIIFMLRFFGQGAMTHAGETTMARYFGSNRGKALSVATLGGMAGVMFLPYISLNYFINIEMKQLWFYASISIIVFIPFIFLALSGQKARHNKFDQGLINDPLNLKLRTRDIIKDKKFYIYLPLSIAAPFISTGLMFHQIYIFSHKGWSLEMLGNGYILLGFFSIVGLLIGGPLIDKFHTKKTAITVLGPLLLSVIVLLLFDSVFFLFIYMSLYGLNMGI
;
A
#
# COMPACT_ATOMS: atom_id res chain seq x y z
N MET A 1 -26.77 -3.20 5.97
CA MET A 1 -25.60 -3.73 5.24
C MET A 1 -25.94 -4.21 3.83
N LYS A 2 -27.08 -4.91 3.59
CA LYS A 2 -27.48 -5.36 2.24
C LYS A 2 -27.49 -4.24 1.17
N ASN A 3 -27.92 -3.02 1.53
CA ASN A 3 -27.99 -1.91 0.57
C ASN A 3 -26.62 -1.30 0.18
N PHE A 4 -25.56 -1.48 0.98
CA PHE A 4 -24.24 -0.95 0.66
C PHE A 4 -23.54 -1.76 -0.44
N PHE A 5 -23.44 -3.06 -0.28
CA PHE A 5 -22.80 -3.93 -1.28
C PHE A 5 -23.54 -4.02 -2.61
N SER A 6 -24.85 -3.78 -2.60
CA SER A 6 -25.66 -3.75 -3.82
C SER A 6 -25.70 -2.39 -4.52
N TYR A 7 -25.16 -1.32 -3.89
CA TYR A 7 -25.19 0.03 -4.47
C TYR A 7 -24.35 0.13 -5.75
N ASP A 8 -23.09 -0.29 -5.71
CA ASP A 8 -22.21 -0.39 -6.88
C ASP A 8 -21.11 -1.46 -6.66
N PRO A 9 -21.48 -2.74 -6.81
CA PRO A 9 -20.56 -3.84 -6.55
C PRO A 9 -19.35 -3.84 -7.48
N LYS A 10 -19.52 -3.38 -8.73
CA LYS A 10 -18.43 -3.30 -9.72
C LYS A 10 -17.35 -2.32 -9.26
N LEU A 11 -17.77 -1.17 -8.74
CA LEU A 11 -16.84 -0.15 -8.26
C LEU A 11 -16.13 -0.59 -6.96
N LEU A 12 -16.83 -1.32 -6.07
CA LEU A 12 -16.21 -1.93 -4.88
C LEU A 12 -15.14 -2.95 -5.26
N VAL A 13 -15.43 -3.83 -6.22
CA VAL A 13 -14.44 -4.80 -6.74
C VAL A 13 -13.25 -4.08 -7.39
N TYR A 14 -13.48 -3.02 -8.15
CA TYR A 14 -12.43 -2.18 -8.70
C TYR A 14 -11.53 -1.62 -7.58
N GLY A 15 -12.12 -0.99 -6.55
CA GLY A 15 -11.36 -0.43 -5.43
C GLY A 15 -10.51 -1.46 -4.70
N PHE A 16 -11.06 -2.64 -4.43
CA PHE A 16 -10.34 -3.75 -3.84
C PHE A 16 -9.16 -4.20 -4.73
N LEU A 17 -9.42 -4.49 -5.99
CA LEU A 17 -8.42 -5.05 -6.91
C LEU A 17 -7.30 -4.06 -7.24
N ILE A 18 -7.60 -2.78 -7.47
CA ILE A 18 -6.56 -1.82 -7.81
C ILE A 18 -5.59 -1.60 -6.65
N VAL A 19 -6.07 -1.63 -5.40
CA VAL A 19 -5.21 -1.53 -4.21
C VAL A 19 -4.49 -2.85 -3.93
N PHE A 20 -5.11 -4.00 -4.23
CA PHE A 20 -4.43 -5.29 -4.18
C PHE A 20 -3.21 -5.33 -5.11
N PHE A 21 -3.38 -4.98 -6.38
CA PHE A 21 -2.28 -4.97 -7.35
C PHE A 21 -1.24 -3.88 -7.10
N ALA A 22 -1.62 -2.76 -6.46
CA ALA A 22 -0.68 -1.75 -5.97
C ALA A 22 0.40 -2.32 -5.04
N SER A 23 0.14 -3.46 -4.42
CA SER A 23 1.03 -4.17 -3.51
C SER A 23 2.37 -4.57 -4.12
N TYR A 24 2.46 -4.77 -5.43
CA TYR A 24 3.72 -5.01 -6.13
C TYR A 24 4.71 -3.83 -6.04
N GLY A 25 4.21 -2.61 -5.86
CA GLY A 25 5.04 -1.41 -5.63
C GLY A 25 5.28 -1.07 -4.17
N GLN A 26 4.77 -1.86 -3.22
CA GLN A 26 4.91 -1.62 -1.79
C GLN A 26 6.26 -2.12 -1.24
N THR A 27 6.73 -1.50 -0.17
CA THR A 27 8.01 -1.84 0.49
C THR A 27 8.06 -3.30 0.87
N PHE A 28 7.00 -3.84 1.46
CA PHE A 28 6.96 -5.22 1.94
C PHE A 28 7.21 -6.24 0.82
N PHE A 29 6.79 -5.96 -0.41
CA PHE A 29 6.98 -6.87 -1.54
C PHE A 29 8.37 -6.69 -2.19
N ILE A 30 8.76 -5.45 -2.47
CA ILE A 30 10.07 -5.14 -3.09
C ILE A 30 11.22 -5.65 -2.21
N SER A 31 11.11 -5.48 -0.90
CA SER A 31 12.16 -5.87 0.05
C SER A 31 12.31 -7.38 0.26
N LEU A 32 11.37 -8.20 -0.21
CA LEU A 32 11.59 -9.65 -0.26
C LEU A 32 12.80 -10.02 -1.12
N PHE A 33 13.10 -9.20 -2.11
CA PHE A 33 14.20 -9.38 -3.07
C PHE A 33 15.44 -8.53 -2.74
N ASN A 34 15.52 -7.96 -1.52
CA ASN A 34 16.63 -7.07 -1.13
C ASN A 34 18.00 -7.72 -1.36
N THR A 35 18.17 -8.95 -0.89
CA THR A 35 19.44 -9.68 -1.01
C THR A 35 19.80 -9.97 -2.46
N GLU A 36 18.85 -10.42 -3.27
CA GLU A 36 19.03 -10.75 -4.67
C GLU A 36 19.32 -9.50 -5.51
N ILE A 37 18.61 -8.41 -5.26
CA ILE A 37 18.85 -7.13 -5.95
C ILE A 37 20.26 -6.64 -5.65
N ARG A 38 20.67 -6.63 -4.37
CA ARG A 38 22.00 -6.19 -3.96
C ARG A 38 23.10 -7.05 -4.58
N PHE A 39 22.93 -8.36 -4.53
CA PHE A 39 23.89 -9.29 -5.14
C PHE A 39 24.02 -9.07 -6.65
N TYR A 40 22.90 -8.90 -7.37
CA TYR A 40 22.92 -8.71 -8.82
C TYR A 40 23.59 -7.40 -9.24
N TYR A 41 23.35 -6.32 -8.49
CA TYR A 41 23.92 -4.99 -8.80
C TYR A 41 25.24 -4.71 -8.10
N GLY A 42 25.76 -5.63 -7.26
CA GLY A 42 26.98 -5.46 -6.48
C GLY A 42 26.90 -4.35 -5.42
N LEU A 43 25.74 -4.17 -4.80
CA LEU A 43 25.45 -3.08 -3.86
C LEU A 43 25.57 -3.53 -2.40
N THR A 44 26.07 -2.64 -1.56
CA THR A 44 25.94 -2.74 -0.11
C THR A 44 24.52 -2.42 0.35
N ASP A 45 24.16 -2.74 1.61
CA ASP A 45 22.87 -2.36 2.20
C ASP A 45 22.63 -0.86 2.14
N GLY A 46 23.65 -0.06 2.45
CA GLY A 46 23.57 1.41 2.44
C GLY A 46 23.32 1.97 1.04
N GLU A 47 24.02 1.45 0.03
CA GLU A 47 23.85 1.90 -1.36
C GLU A 47 22.47 1.55 -1.91
N PHE A 48 21.97 0.34 -1.68
CA PHE A 48 20.61 -0.01 -2.09
C PHE A 48 19.58 0.79 -1.31
N GLY A 49 19.77 0.97 0.00
CA GLY A 49 18.91 1.83 0.83
C GLY A 49 18.86 3.26 0.30
N PHE A 50 19.99 3.82 -0.14
CA PHE A 50 20.07 5.15 -0.74
C PHE A 50 19.29 5.22 -2.08
N VAL A 51 19.52 4.26 -2.99
CA VAL A 51 18.77 4.18 -4.27
C VAL A 51 17.27 4.10 -4.00
N TYR A 52 16.84 3.25 -3.06
CA TYR A 52 15.45 3.08 -2.68
C TYR A 52 14.85 4.37 -2.10
N ALA A 53 15.56 5.03 -1.19
CA ALA A 53 15.11 6.27 -0.56
C ALA A 53 14.95 7.41 -1.58
N ILE A 54 15.95 7.63 -2.44
CA ILE A 54 15.90 8.67 -3.48
C ILE A 54 14.77 8.39 -4.47
N SER A 55 14.64 7.15 -4.94
CA SER A 55 13.54 6.74 -5.84
C SER A 55 12.16 7.01 -5.21
N THR A 56 12.00 6.70 -3.93
CA THR A 56 10.76 6.93 -3.19
C THR A 56 10.47 8.42 -3.01
N LEU A 57 11.49 9.23 -2.68
CA LEU A 57 11.34 10.68 -2.56
C LEU A 57 10.90 11.31 -3.89
N PHE A 58 11.57 10.99 -5.00
CA PHE A 58 11.19 11.48 -6.32
C PHE A 58 9.76 11.07 -6.68
N SER A 59 9.38 9.81 -6.42
CA SER A 59 8.02 9.34 -6.66
C SER A 59 6.99 10.15 -5.89
N SER A 60 7.27 10.47 -4.63
CA SER A 60 6.38 11.24 -3.76
C SER A 60 6.20 12.68 -4.24
N PHE A 61 7.28 13.35 -4.67
CA PHE A 61 7.19 14.71 -5.20
C PHE A 61 6.37 14.78 -6.49
N ILE A 62 6.61 13.87 -7.42
CA ILE A 62 5.88 13.85 -8.69
C ILE A 62 4.41 13.47 -8.46
N LEU A 63 4.14 12.58 -7.49
CA LEU A 63 2.79 12.13 -7.17
C LEU A 63 1.89 13.28 -6.73
N ILE A 64 2.38 14.29 -6.02
CA ILE A 64 1.59 15.46 -5.57
C ILE A 64 0.89 16.14 -6.75
N SER A 65 1.58 16.25 -7.88
CA SER A 65 1.01 16.88 -9.11
C SER A 65 0.22 15.87 -9.94
N PHE A 66 0.75 14.64 -10.07
CA PHE A 66 0.12 13.59 -10.88
C PHE A 66 -1.21 13.11 -10.29
N ALA A 67 -1.33 13.04 -8.98
CA ALA A 67 -2.56 12.64 -8.30
C ALA A 67 -3.77 13.51 -8.69
N LYS A 68 -3.55 14.82 -8.94
CA LYS A 68 -4.60 15.73 -9.39
C LYS A 68 -5.16 15.40 -10.78
N LEU A 69 -4.42 14.63 -11.58
CA LEU A 69 -4.86 14.25 -12.92
C LEU A 69 -6.16 13.43 -12.88
N ILE A 70 -6.43 12.70 -11.79
CA ILE A 70 -7.69 11.96 -11.58
C ILE A 70 -8.93 12.87 -11.58
N ASP A 71 -8.76 14.18 -11.34
CA ASP A 71 -9.84 15.16 -11.36
C ASP A 71 -10.12 15.72 -12.76
N HIS A 72 -9.19 15.53 -13.71
CA HIS A 72 -9.20 16.15 -15.03
C HIS A 72 -9.40 15.16 -16.18
N ILE A 73 -9.10 13.88 -15.98
CA ILE A 73 -9.27 12.83 -16.99
C ILE A 73 -10.24 11.75 -16.52
N ASP A 74 -10.78 11.01 -17.49
CA ASP A 74 -11.67 9.88 -17.16
C ASP A 74 -10.95 8.85 -16.29
N LEU A 75 -11.64 8.38 -15.24
CA LEU A 75 -11.09 7.43 -14.27
C LEU A 75 -10.57 6.15 -14.93
N ARG A 76 -11.23 5.70 -16.02
CA ARG A 76 -10.77 4.53 -16.77
C ARG A 76 -9.40 4.76 -17.40
N THR A 77 -9.21 5.92 -18.03
CA THR A 77 -7.94 6.32 -18.64
C THR A 77 -6.87 6.47 -17.57
N TYR A 78 -7.17 7.13 -16.44
CA TYR A 78 -6.24 7.24 -15.31
C TYR A 78 -5.82 5.87 -14.80
N SER A 79 -6.79 4.97 -14.55
CA SER A 79 -6.53 3.61 -14.05
C SER A 79 -5.67 2.79 -15.01
N LEU A 80 -5.86 2.93 -16.32
CA LEU A 80 -5.03 2.28 -17.33
C LEU A 80 -3.60 2.79 -17.31
N ILE A 81 -3.41 4.12 -17.28
CA ILE A 81 -2.08 4.73 -17.23
C ILE A 81 -1.30 4.20 -16.03
N VAL A 82 -1.90 4.20 -14.84
CA VAL A 82 -1.20 3.77 -13.62
C VAL A 82 -0.95 2.26 -13.61
N THR A 83 -1.88 1.45 -14.14
CA THR A 83 -1.73 0.00 -14.21
C THR A 83 -0.68 -0.41 -15.24
N VAL A 84 -0.67 0.23 -16.41
CA VAL A 84 0.36 0.00 -17.44
C VAL A 84 1.72 0.46 -16.94
N GLY A 85 1.79 1.58 -16.22
CA GLY A 85 3.03 2.05 -15.60
C GLY A 85 3.59 1.03 -14.60
N LEU A 86 2.74 0.43 -13.76
CA LEU A 86 3.16 -0.64 -12.84
C LEU A 86 3.56 -1.91 -13.60
N LEU A 87 2.84 -2.29 -14.65
CA LEU A 87 3.20 -3.41 -15.53
C LEU A 87 4.60 -3.24 -16.11
N LEU A 88 4.90 -2.07 -16.67
CA LEU A 88 6.23 -1.78 -17.22
C LEU A 88 7.31 -1.82 -16.14
N ALA A 89 7.03 -1.37 -14.92
CA ALA A 89 7.95 -1.48 -13.80
C ALA A 89 8.23 -2.95 -13.41
N CYS A 90 7.19 -3.80 -13.36
CA CYS A 90 7.36 -5.23 -13.08
C CYS A 90 8.13 -5.94 -14.19
N ILE A 91 7.86 -5.64 -15.46
CA ILE A 91 8.66 -6.13 -16.60
C ILE A 91 10.11 -5.66 -16.47
N GLY A 92 10.33 -4.40 -16.10
CA GLY A 92 11.67 -3.86 -15.87
C GLY A 92 12.41 -4.62 -14.78
N MET A 93 11.76 -4.96 -13.67
CA MET A 93 12.38 -5.82 -12.64
C MET A 93 12.69 -7.23 -13.16
N ALA A 94 11.86 -7.79 -14.03
CA ALA A 94 12.10 -9.09 -14.63
C ALA A 94 13.29 -9.08 -15.61
N LEU A 95 13.55 -7.97 -16.32
CA LEU A 95 14.65 -7.85 -17.29
C LEU A 95 16.01 -7.75 -16.60
N LEU A 96 16.11 -7.20 -15.40
CA LEU A 96 17.35 -7.07 -14.61
C LEU A 96 18.55 -6.57 -15.43
N ILE A 97 18.47 -5.37 -15.97
CA ILE A 97 19.61 -4.75 -16.66
C ILE A 97 20.62 -4.24 -15.62
N ASN A 98 21.86 -4.72 -15.66
CA ASN A 98 22.90 -4.36 -14.68
C ASN A 98 23.41 -2.91 -14.90
N ASN A 99 22.59 -1.96 -14.45
CA ASN A 99 22.88 -0.53 -14.47
C ASN A 99 22.15 0.13 -13.29
N ILE A 100 22.87 0.85 -12.44
CA ILE A 100 22.30 1.46 -11.23
C ILE A 100 21.25 2.53 -11.54
N PHE A 101 21.41 3.27 -12.63
CA PHE A 101 20.42 4.26 -13.06
C PHE A 101 19.13 3.59 -13.54
N TYR A 102 19.26 2.43 -14.19
CA TYR A 102 18.11 1.59 -14.53
C TYR A 102 17.38 1.12 -13.27
N LEU A 103 18.11 0.60 -12.29
CA LEU A 103 17.53 0.20 -11.00
C LEU A 103 16.78 1.35 -10.34
N PHE A 104 17.38 2.56 -10.31
CA PHE A 104 16.73 3.76 -9.80
C PHE A 104 15.40 4.02 -10.49
N ILE A 105 15.35 3.99 -11.83
CA ILE A 105 14.13 4.23 -12.61
C ILE A 105 13.08 3.17 -12.30
N ILE A 106 13.44 1.90 -12.24
CA ILE A 106 12.47 0.83 -11.99
C ILE A 106 11.91 0.90 -10.57
N ILE A 107 12.75 1.13 -9.56
CA ILE A 107 12.28 1.34 -8.18
C ILE A 107 11.38 2.58 -8.11
N PHE A 108 11.76 3.69 -8.76
CA PHE A 108 10.92 4.87 -8.87
C PHE A 108 9.56 4.53 -9.48
N MET A 109 9.50 3.80 -10.60
CA MET A 109 8.25 3.42 -11.26
C MET A 109 7.38 2.51 -10.38
N LEU A 110 7.97 1.51 -9.70
CA LEU A 110 7.26 0.65 -8.76
C LEU A 110 6.63 1.46 -7.62
N ARG A 111 7.39 2.39 -7.02
CA ARG A 111 6.92 3.25 -5.94
C ARG A 111 5.86 4.24 -6.41
N PHE A 112 6.08 4.84 -7.57
CA PHE A 112 5.20 5.86 -8.13
C PHE A 112 3.86 5.27 -8.59
N PHE A 113 3.89 4.25 -9.46
CA PHE A 113 2.66 3.68 -10.00
C PHE A 113 1.98 2.73 -9.02
N GLY A 114 2.73 1.85 -8.34
CA GLY A 114 2.17 0.88 -7.40
C GLY A 114 1.75 1.55 -6.09
N GLN A 115 2.69 1.88 -5.22
CA GLN A 115 2.36 2.41 -3.90
C GLN A 115 1.61 3.75 -3.98
N GLY A 116 2.01 4.64 -4.88
CA GLY A 116 1.45 5.98 -4.98
C GLY A 116 0.14 6.01 -5.77
N ALA A 117 0.24 5.95 -7.09
CA ALA A 117 -0.85 6.31 -7.98
C ALA A 117 -2.02 5.30 -7.99
N MET A 118 -1.76 3.99 -7.93
CA MET A 118 -2.83 2.97 -7.88
C MET A 118 -3.57 3.00 -6.54
N THR A 119 -2.86 3.10 -5.42
CA THR A 119 -3.49 3.24 -4.10
C THR A 119 -4.35 4.49 -4.06
N HIS A 120 -3.81 5.64 -4.53
CA HIS A 120 -4.57 6.88 -4.64
C HIS A 120 -5.82 6.74 -5.52
N ALA A 121 -5.73 6.05 -6.67
CA ALA A 121 -6.87 5.81 -7.55
C ALA A 121 -8.00 5.04 -6.84
N GLY A 122 -7.66 3.98 -6.12
CA GLY A 122 -8.61 3.17 -5.37
C GLY A 122 -9.31 3.96 -4.27
N GLU A 123 -8.53 4.57 -3.38
CA GLU A 123 -9.02 5.31 -2.22
C GLU A 123 -9.85 6.54 -2.63
N THR A 124 -9.35 7.35 -3.57
CA THR A 124 -10.07 8.53 -4.07
C THR A 124 -11.39 8.15 -4.74
N THR A 125 -11.40 7.07 -5.52
CA THR A 125 -12.63 6.56 -6.14
C THR A 125 -13.67 6.15 -5.11
N MET A 126 -13.25 5.41 -4.07
CA MET A 126 -14.13 5.00 -2.98
C MET A 126 -14.67 6.20 -2.20
N ALA A 127 -13.80 7.14 -1.85
CA ALA A 127 -14.20 8.35 -1.15
C ALA A 127 -15.18 9.23 -1.96
N ARG A 128 -14.98 9.31 -3.28
CA ARG A 128 -15.73 10.18 -4.20
C ARG A 128 -17.15 9.66 -4.48
N TYR A 129 -17.29 8.39 -4.82
CA TYR A 129 -18.55 7.89 -5.40
C TYR A 129 -19.50 7.22 -4.41
N PHE A 130 -19.12 7.04 -3.14
CA PHE A 130 -19.96 6.39 -2.13
C PHE A 130 -20.59 7.33 -1.09
N GLY A 131 -20.40 8.62 -1.19
CA GLY A 131 -21.07 9.65 -0.37
C GLY A 131 -21.05 9.34 1.14
N SER A 132 -22.22 9.18 1.75
CA SER A 132 -22.35 8.86 3.19
C SER A 132 -21.73 7.50 3.59
N ASN A 133 -21.55 6.58 2.64
CA ASN A 133 -20.91 5.29 2.86
C ASN A 133 -19.41 5.28 2.53
N ARG A 134 -18.79 6.46 2.32
CA ARG A 134 -17.37 6.58 1.94
C ARG A 134 -16.42 5.81 2.85
N GLY A 135 -16.64 5.82 4.17
CA GLY A 135 -15.80 5.08 5.12
C GLY A 135 -15.83 3.57 4.87
N LYS A 136 -17.02 2.99 4.65
CA LYS A 136 -17.16 1.56 4.33
C LYS A 136 -16.53 1.21 2.98
N ALA A 137 -16.67 2.09 1.99
CA ALA A 137 -16.07 1.88 0.68
C ALA A 137 -14.53 1.97 0.73
N LEU A 138 -13.97 2.92 1.47
CA LEU A 138 -12.55 3.01 1.74
C LEU A 138 -12.03 1.74 2.42
N SER A 139 -12.76 1.21 3.42
CA SER A 139 -12.39 -0.06 4.06
C SER A 139 -12.31 -1.21 3.06
N VAL A 140 -13.19 -1.26 2.04
CA VAL A 140 -13.10 -2.29 0.98
C VAL A 140 -11.82 -2.14 0.14
N ALA A 141 -11.44 -0.92 -0.22
CA ALA A 141 -10.17 -0.68 -0.93
C ALA A 141 -8.96 -1.07 -0.06
N THR A 142 -8.95 -0.67 1.22
CA THR A 142 -7.91 -1.03 2.19
C THR A 142 -7.80 -2.54 2.37
N LEU A 143 -8.92 -3.28 2.40
CA LEU A 143 -8.92 -4.75 2.43
C LEU A 143 -8.18 -5.35 1.22
N GLY A 144 -8.21 -4.70 0.05
CA GLY A 144 -7.42 -5.12 -1.10
C GLY A 144 -5.91 -5.07 -0.81
N GLY A 145 -5.43 -3.98 -0.21
CA GLY A 145 -4.03 -3.84 0.21
C GLY A 145 -3.64 -4.87 1.29
N MET A 146 -4.51 -5.08 2.27
CA MET A 146 -4.28 -6.09 3.33
C MET A 146 -4.21 -7.52 2.76
N ALA A 147 -5.07 -7.83 1.79
CA ALA A 147 -4.99 -9.09 1.05
C ALA A 147 -3.66 -9.21 0.27
N GLY A 148 -3.19 -8.11 -0.33
CA GLY A 148 -1.88 -8.05 -0.99
C GLY A 148 -0.73 -8.33 -0.02
N VAL A 149 -0.72 -7.68 1.15
CA VAL A 149 0.25 -7.94 2.23
C VAL A 149 0.20 -9.38 2.71
N MET A 150 -1.00 -9.96 2.83
CA MET A 150 -1.21 -11.32 3.32
C MET A 150 -0.73 -12.37 2.32
N PHE A 151 -1.18 -12.26 1.08
CA PHE A 151 -1.04 -13.35 0.11
C PHE A 151 0.20 -13.26 -0.76
N LEU A 152 0.65 -12.06 -1.18
CA LEU A 152 1.77 -11.97 -2.11
C LEU A 152 3.10 -12.44 -1.48
N PRO A 153 3.50 -12.01 -0.27
CA PRO A 153 4.70 -12.54 0.38
C PRO A 153 4.55 -14.03 0.71
N TYR A 154 3.38 -14.46 1.21
CA TYR A 154 3.13 -15.87 1.52
C TYR A 154 3.33 -16.77 0.30
N ILE A 155 2.71 -16.42 -0.82
CA ILE A 155 2.84 -17.16 -2.07
C ILE A 155 4.30 -17.16 -2.56
N SER A 156 4.96 -15.99 -2.54
CA SER A 156 6.34 -15.85 -3.01
C SER A 156 7.32 -16.68 -2.19
N LEU A 157 7.20 -16.68 -0.86
CA LEU A 157 8.17 -17.30 0.04
C LEU A 157 7.89 -18.78 0.30
N ASN A 158 6.66 -19.27 0.11
CA ASN A 158 6.32 -20.68 0.40
C ASN A 158 6.22 -21.53 -0.86
N TYR A 159 5.74 -20.98 -1.97
CA TYR A 159 5.53 -21.76 -3.20
C TYR A 159 6.57 -21.47 -4.28
N PHE A 160 7.16 -20.28 -4.26
CA PHE A 160 8.11 -19.83 -5.28
C PHE A 160 9.52 -19.60 -4.74
N ILE A 161 9.85 -20.18 -3.60
CA ILE A 161 11.17 -20.04 -2.94
C ILE A 161 12.34 -20.51 -3.81
N ASN A 162 12.11 -21.47 -4.71
CA ASN A 162 13.10 -21.99 -5.66
C ASN A 162 13.05 -21.33 -7.03
N ILE A 163 12.22 -20.30 -7.19
CA ILE A 163 12.06 -19.57 -8.45
C ILE A 163 12.93 -18.31 -8.41
N GLU A 164 13.63 -18.05 -9.49
CA GLU A 164 14.44 -16.85 -9.61
C GLU A 164 13.61 -15.57 -9.51
N MET A 165 14.16 -14.52 -8.92
CA MET A 165 13.51 -13.21 -8.80
C MET A 165 12.95 -12.70 -10.13
N LYS A 166 13.65 -12.90 -11.25
CA LYS A 166 13.19 -12.55 -12.60
C LYS A 166 11.83 -13.16 -12.95
N GLN A 167 11.68 -14.45 -12.65
CA GLN A 167 10.45 -15.18 -12.96
C GLN A 167 9.29 -14.73 -12.08
N LEU A 168 9.54 -14.42 -10.80
CA LEU A 168 8.51 -13.88 -9.92
C LEU A 168 7.98 -12.53 -10.41
N TRP A 169 8.87 -11.63 -10.83
CA TRP A 169 8.46 -10.35 -11.40
C TRP A 169 7.78 -10.51 -12.77
N PHE A 170 8.14 -11.51 -13.53
CA PHE A 170 7.44 -11.87 -14.77
C PHE A 170 6.01 -12.37 -14.47
N TYR A 171 5.82 -13.23 -13.46
CA TYR A 171 4.47 -13.65 -13.04
C TYR A 171 3.65 -12.50 -12.48
N ALA A 172 4.27 -11.58 -11.74
CA ALA A 172 3.61 -10.33 -11.34
C ALA A 172 3.10 -9.54 -12.57
N SER A 173 3.93 -9.44 -13.62
CA SER A 173 3.55 -8.78 -14.88
C SER A 173 2.36 -9.46 -15.55
N ILE A 174 2.35 -10.79 -15.63
CA ILE A 174 1.23 -11.56 -16.18
C ILE A 174 -0.05 -11.31 -15.38
N SER A 175 0.04 -11.31 -14.06
CA SER A 175 -1.14 -11.06 -13.19
C SER A 175 -1.73 -9.68 -13.42
N ILE A 176 -0.90 -8.66 -13.66
CA ILE A 176 -1.35 -7.29 -13.99
C ILE A 176 -2.00 -7.26 -15.38
N ILE A 177 -1.45 -7.96 -16.38
CA ILE A 177 -2.07 -8.06 -17.72
C ILE A 177 -3.48 -8.67 -17.62
N VAL A 178 -3.65 -9.73 -16.83
CA VAL A 178 -4.95 -10.35 -16.58
C VAL A 178 -5.91 -9.39 -15.87
N PHE A 179 -5.40 -8.50 -15.02
CA PHE A 179 -6.22 -7.50 -14.32
C PHE A 179 -6.76 -6.39 -15.24
N ILE A 180 -6.04 -5.99 -16.29
CA ILE A 180 -6.43 -4.87 -17.17
C ILE A 180 -7.88 -4.99 -17.72
N PRO A 181 -8.34 -6.12 -18.26
CA PRO A 181 -9.74 -6.27 -18.71
C PRO A 181 -10.76 -6.02 -17.60
N PHE A 182 -10.44 -6.40 -16.36
CA PHE A 182 -11.34 -6.17 -15.22
C PHE A 182 -11.53 -4.68 -14.90
N ILE A 183 -10.53 -3.83 -15.15
CA ILE A 183 -10.68 -2.36 -15.04
C ILE A 183 -11.78 -1.88 -15.98
N PHE A 184 -11.79 -2.32 -17.23
CA PHE A 184 -12.83 -1.94 -18.19
C PHE A 184 -14.21 -2.41 -17.78
N LEU A 185 -14.32 -3.64 -17.29
CA LEU A 185 -15.60 -4.22 -16.84
C LEU A 185 -16.13 -3.51 -15.59
N ALA A 186 -15.24 -3.27 -14.61
CA ALA A 186 -15.62 -2.65 -13.34
C ALA A 186 -15.96 -1.16 -13.49
N LEU A 187 -15.28 -0.45 -14.38
CA LEU A 187 -15.52 0.96 -14.67
C LEU A 187 -16.56 1.18 -15.80
N SER A 188 -17.32 0.16 -16.19
CA SER A 188 -18.46 0.34 -17.09
C SER A 188 -19.47 1.30 -16.45
N GLY A 189 -19.99 2.27 -17.22
CA GLY A 189 -20.91 3.29 -16.71
C GLY A 189 -20.29 4.44 -15.92
N GLN A 190 -18.94 4.59 -15.96
CA GLN A 190 -18.22 5.62 -15.20
C GLN A 190 -18.68 7.06 -15.49
N LYS A 191 -19.04 7.40 -16.73
CA LYS A 191 -19.57 8.73 -17.09
C LYS A 191 -20.85 9.06 -16.32
N ALA A 192 -21.75 8.10 -16.18
CA ALA A 192 -23.01 8.30 -15.43
C ALA A 192 -22.74 8.50 -13.92
N ARG A 193 -21.73 7.80 -13.34
CA ARG A 193 -21.31 8.00 -11.95
C ARG A 193 -20.74 9.40 -11.74
N HIS A 194 -19.88 9.86 -12.66
CA HIS A 194 -19.26 11.18 -12.59
C HIS A 194 -20.31 12.29 -12.67
N ASN A 195 -21.26 12.20 -13.60
CA ASN A 195 -22.34 13.19 -13.72
C ASN A 195 -23.20 13.27 -12.44
N LYS A 196 -23.51 12.14 -11.79
CA LYS A 196 -24.23 12.14 -10.51
C LYS A 196 -23.43 12.79 -9.39
N PHE A 197 -22.12 12.55 -9.35
CA PHE A 197 -21.22 13.16 -8.37
C PHE A 197 -21.18 14.69 -8.54
N ASP A 198 -21.02 15.17 -9.77
CA ASP A 198 -20.97 16.61 -10.07
C ASP A 198 -22.29 17.32 -9.72
N GLN A 199 -23.44 16.70 -10.03
CA GLN A 199 -24.75 17.21 -9.61
C GLN A 199 -24.88 17.26 -8.07
N GLY A 200 -24.33 16.28 -7.36
CA GLY A 200 -24.29 16.29 -5.89
C GLY A 200 -23.47 17.44 -5.32
N LEU A 201 -22.31 17.74 -5.92
CA LEU A 201 -21.44 18.85 -5.49
C LEU A 201 -22.08 20.24 -5.67
N ILE A 202 -22.87 20.43 -6.72
CA ILE A 202 -23.57 21.70 -6.98
C ILE A 202 -24.58 21.99 -5.85
N ASN A 203 -25.14 20.96 -5.25
CA ASN A 203 -26.18 21.05 -4.22
C ASN A 203 -25.63 20.99 -2.78
N ASP A 204 -24.30 20.90 -2.58
CA ASP A 204 -23.70 20.85 -1.24
C ASP A 204 -23.19 22.24 -0.82
N PRO A 205 -23.90 22.96 0.09
CA PRO A 205 -23.52 24.30 0.53
C PRO A 205 -22.27 24.33 1.44
N LEU A 206 -21.76 23.17 1.88
CA LEU A 206 -20.62 23.03 2.81
C LEU A 206 -19.28 22.77 2.11
N ASN A 207 -19.15 23.09 0.83
CA ASN A 207 -17.91 22.92 0.07
C ASN A 207 -16.81 23.90 0.53
N LEU A 208 -16.36 23.75 1.77
CA LEU A 208 -15.22 24.47 2.33
C LEU A 208 -13.94 24.00 1.62
N LYS A 209 -13.53 24.74 0.60
CA LYS A 209 -12.23 24.52 -0.06
C LYS A 209 -11.11 24.94 0.90
N LEU A 210 -10.70 24.03 1.79
CA LEU A 210 -9.48 24.20 2.58
C LEU A 210 -8.29 24.28 1.63
N ARG A 211 -7.56 25.38 1.69
CA ARG A 211 -6.33 25.55 0.90
C ARG A 211 -5.18 24.91 1.65
N THR A 212 -4.30 24.20 0.95
CA THR A 212 -3.08 23.62 1.51
C THR A 212 -2.26 24.61 2.33
N ARG A 213 -2.24 25.88 1.88
CA ARG A 213 -1.57 27.00 2.58
C ARG A 213 -2.12 27.23 3.99
N ASP A 214 -3.42 27.05 4.20
CA ASP A 214 -4.07 27.31 5.50
C ASP A 214 -3.71 26.19 6.49
N ILE A 215 -3.58 24.93 6.01
CA ILE A 215 -3.13 23.79 6.79
C ILE A 215 -1.67 23.95 7.22
N ILE A 216 -0.78 24.32 6.29
CA ILE A 216 0.66 24.52 6.57
C ILE A 216 0.90 25.68 7.56
N LYS A 217 0.01 26.66 7.63
CA LYS A 217 0.10 27.76 8.59
C LYS A 217 -0.41 27.41 9.99
N ASP A 218 -1.18 26.35 10.14
CA ASP A 218 -1.70 25.94 11.44
C ASP A 218 -0.60 25.23 12.26
N LYS A 219 -0.27 25.79 13.43
CA LYS A 219 0.71 25.20 14.36
C LYS A 219 0.35 23.78 14.78
N LYS A 220 -0.93 23.44 14.83
CA LYS A 220 -1.41 22.07 15.15
C LYS A 220 -0.92 21.04 14.14
N PHE A 221 -0.78 21.42 12.86
CA PHE A 221 -0.23 20.56 11.82
C PHE A 221 1.15 20.03 12.21
N TYR A 222 2.04 20.90 12.68
CA TYR A 222 3.40 20.53 13.07
C TYR A 222 3.47 19.69 14.36
N ILE A 223 2.47 19.80 15.22
CA ILE A 223 2.37 18.96 16.44
C ILE A 223 1.95 17.52 16.07
N TYR A 224 1.04 17.36 15.11
CA TYR A 224 0.56 16.04 14.69
C TYR A 224 1.44 15.36 13.63
N LEU A 225 2.24 16.13 12.90
CA LEU A 225 3.08 15.62 11.82
C LEU A 225 4.03 14.49 12.26
N PRO A 226 4.82 14.61 13.35
CA PRO A 226 5.69 13.53 13.81
C PRO A 226 4.92 12.25 14.14
N LEU A 227 3.76 12.37 14.78
CA LEU A 227 2.90 11.22 15.11
C LEU A 227 2.41 10.51 13.86
N SER A 228 2.00 11.26 12.84
CA SER A 228 1.52 10.71 11.57
C SER A 228 2.64 10.05 10.75
N ILE A 229 3.88 10.52 10.88
CA ILE A 229 5.04 9.99 10.14
C ILE A 229 5.66 8.79 10.89
N ALA A 230 5.56 8.72 12.22
CA ALA A 230 6.27 7.73 13.03
C ALA A 230 5.93 6.27 12.62
N ALA A 231 4.64 5.94 12.49
CA ALA A 231 4.24 4.58 12.11
C ALA A 231 4.75 4.17 10.72
N PRO A 232 4.49 4.92 9.63
CA PRO A 232 5.00 4.55 8.31
C PRO A 232 6.53 4.58 8.21
N PHE A 233 7.22 5.45 8.97
CA PHE A 233 8.68 5.50 9.01
C PHE A 233 9.25 4.22 9.63
N ILE A 234 8.80 3.83 10.82
CA ILE A 234 9.23 2.61 11.51
C ILE A 234 8.87 1.38 10.67
N SER A 235 7.64 1.32 10.16
CA SER A 235 7.15 0.21 9.33
C SER A 235 7.98 0.03 8.06
N THR A 236 8.33 1.11 7.38
CA THR A 236 9.17 1.05 6.17
C THR A 236 10.56 0.50 6.51
N GLY A 237 11.18 0.94 7.61
CA GLY A 237 12.48 0.42 8.06
C GLY A 237 12.43 -1.07 8.40
N LEU A 238 11.43 -1.51 9.17
CA LEU A 238 11.24 -2.92 9.53
C LEU A 238 11.03 -3.80 8.29
N MET A 239 10.16 -3.37 7.36
CA MET A 239 9.90 -4.11 6.14
C MET A 239 11.10 -4.12 5.19
N PHE A 240 11.82 -3.01 5.07
CA PHE A 240 12.99 -2.94 4.19
C PHE A 240 14.11 -3.89 4.63
N HIS A 241 14.33 -4.02 5.94
CA HIS A 241 15.36 -4.89 6.53
C HIS A 241 14.83 -6.26 6.97
N GLN A 242 13.61 -6.63 6.63
CA GLN A 242 12.97 -7.85 7.15
C GLN A 242 13.77 -9.13 6.89
N ILE A 243 14.31 -9.30 5.68
CA ILE A 243 15.09 -10.51 5.33
C ILE A 243 16.33 -10.61 6.21
N TYR A 244 17.05 -9.50 6.41
CA TYR A 244 18.20 -9.45 7.30
C TYR A 244 17.83 -9.76 8.76
N ILE A 245 16.76 -9.14 9.28
CA ILE A 245 16.29 -9.35 10.65
C ILE A 245 15.94 -10.83 10.89
N PHE A 246 15.21 -11.44 9.95
CA PHE A 246 14.80 -12.85 10.06
C PHE A 246 16.00 -13.79 9.98
N SER A 247 16.90 -13.58 9.04
CA SER A 247 18.16 -14.32 8.91
C SER A 247 19.01 -14.24 10.18
N HIS A 248 19.15 -13.03 10.76
CA HIS A 248 19.93 -12.83 11.98
C HIS A 248 19.33 -13.53 13.21
N LYS A 249 18.00 -13.66 13.27
CA LYS A 249 17.29 -14.39 14.32
C LYS A 249 17.21 -15.92 14.06
N GLY A 250 17.73 -16.42 12.96
CA GLY A 250 17.66 -17.83 12.57
C GLY A 250 16.25 -18.27 12.14
N TRP A 251 15.39 -17.32 11.77
CA TRP A 251 14.05 -17.61 11.27
C TRP A 251 14.08 -17.84 9.75
N SER A 252 13.42 -18.91 9.28
CA SER A 252 13.41 -19.23 7.85
C SER A 252 12.52 -18.27 7.03
N LEU A 253 12.77 -18.19 5.72
CA LEU A 253 11.93 -17.41 4.81
C LEU A 253 10.49 -17.95 4.74
N GLU A 254 10.30 -19.27 4.89
CA GLU A 254 8.98 -19.89 5.00
C GLU A 254 8.22 -19.37 6.24
N MET A 255 8.91 -19.27 7.39
CA MET A 255 8.31 -18.67 8.60
C MET A 255 7.93 -17.20 8.39
N LEU A 256 8.73 -16.45 7.65
CA LEU A 256 8.37 -15.08 7.24
C LEU A 256 7.09 -15.09 6.41
N GLY A 257 6.99 -15.95 5.41
CA GLY A 257 5.78 -16.11 4.59
C GLY A 257 4.54 -16.42 5.44
N ASN A 258 4.63 -17.37 6.36
CA ASN A 258 3.55 -17.72 7.29
C ASN A 258 3.21 -16.55 8.23
N GLY A 259 4.21 -15.79 8.67
CA GLY A 259 4.04 -14.57 9.46
C GLY A 259 3.21 -13.50 8.75
N TYR A 260 3.35 -13.37 7.43
CA TYR A 260 2.55 -12.44 6.63
C TYR A 260 1.05 -12.79 6.59
N ILE A 261 0.68 -14.07 6.70
CA ILE A 261 -0.73 -14.46 6.87
C ILE A 261 -1.30 -13.86 8.15
N LEU A 262 -0.57 -13.99 9.27
CA LEU A 262 -1.00 -13.40 10.55
C LEU A 262 -1.00 -11.88 10.49
N LEU A 263 0.03 -11.27 9.91
CA LEU A 263 0.11 -9.82 9.74
C LEU A 263 -1.12 -9.31 8.97
N GLY A 264 -1.46 -9.90 7.84
CA GLY A 264 -2.63 -9.52 7.05
C GLY A 264 -3.95 -9.76 7.79
N PHE A 265 -4.09 -10.91 8.45
CA PHE A 265 -5.28 -11.24 9.25
C PHE A 265 -5.49 -10.20 10.37
N PHE A 266 -4.46 -9.92 11.16
CA PHE A 266 -4.55 -8.94 12.24
C PHE A 266 -4.69 -7.50 11.73
N SER A 267 -4.23 -7.18 10.51
CA SER A 267 -4.53 -5.90 9.88
C SER A 267 -6.03 -5.75 9.58
N ILE A 268 -6.69 -6.82 9.13
CA ILE A 268 -8.15 -6.83 8.95
C ILE A 268 -8.86 -6.64 10.30
N VAL A 269 -8.40 -7.32 11.35
CA VAL A 269 -8.93 -7.14 12.71
C VAL A 269 -8.74 -5.69 13.18
N GLY A 270 -7.56 -5.12 12.96
CA GLY A 270 -7.26 -3.71 13.28
C GLY A 270 -8.20 -2.74 12.56
N LEU A 271 -8.44 -2.95 11.25
CA LEU A 271 -9.37 -2.14 10.46
C LEU A 271 -10.81 -2.19 11.02
N LEU A 272 -11.28 -3.36 11.45
CA LEU A 272 -12.63 -3.52 12.01
C LEU A 272 -12.76 -2.86 13.37
N ILE A 273 -11.70 -2.83 14.16
CA ILE A 273 -11.68 -2.24 15.51
C ILE A 273 -11.40 -0.73 15.44
N GLY A 274 -10.56 -0.28 14.51
CA GLY A 274 -10.09 1.10 14.41
C GLY A 274 -11.21 2.12 14.25
N GLY A 275 -12.19 1.85 13.36
CA GLY A 275 -13.34 2.72 13.19
C GLY A 275 -14.11 2.97 14.49
N PRO A 276 -14.64 1.93 15.17
CA PRO A 276 -15.32 2.07 16.47
C PRO A 276 -14.47 2.73 17.56
N LEU A 277 -13.14 2.50 17.57
CA LEU A 277 -12.23 3.16 18.52
C LEU A 277 -12.18 4.67 18.31
N ILE A 278 -12.07 5.11 17.07
CA ILE A 278 -12.06 6.55 16.72
C ILE A 278 -13.39 7.20 17.11
N ASP A 279 -14.50 6.54 16.82
CA ASP A 279 -15.84 7.06 17.14
C ASP A 279 -16.04 7.20 18.66
N LYS A 280 -15.54 6.26 19.46
CA LYS A 280 -15.69 6.24 20.93
C LYS A 280 -14.72 7.18 21.66
N PHE A 281 -13.43 7.21 21.24
CA PHE A 281 -12.38 7.89 22.01
C PHE A 281 -11.89 9.18 21.37
N HIS A 282 -12.43 9.56 20.22
CA HIS A 282 -12.01 10.68 19.37
C HIS A 282 -10.56 10.56 18.86
N THR A 283 -10.30 11.17 17.73
CA THR A 283 -9.03 11.07 16.97
C THR A 283 -7.79 11.34 17.83
N LYS A 284 -7.86 12.30 18.78
CA LYS A 284 -6.70 12.66 19.61
C LYS A 284 -6.20 11.53 20.51
N LYS A 285 -7.11 10.82 21.19
CA LYS A 285 -6.74 9.70 22.08
C LYS A 285 -6.34 8.48 21.24
N THR A 286 -7.08 8.20 20.18
CA THR A 286 -6.82 7.06 19.29
C THR A 286 -5.47 7.20 18.61
N ALA A 287 -5.06 8.39 18.17
CA ALA A 287 -3.76 8.62 17.55
C ALA A 287 -2.57 8.22 18.43
N ILE A 288 -2.68 8.36 19.75
CA ILE A 288 -1.64 7.93 20.69
C ILE A 288 -1.66 6.40 20.85
N THR A 289 -2.86 5.79 20.94
CA THR A 289 -2.99 4.34 21.14
C THR A 289 -2.64 3.53 19.88
N VAL A 290 -2.75 4.11 18.68
CA VAL A 290 -2.38 3.46 17.41
C VAL A 290 -0.93 2.97 17.40
N LEU A 291 0.02 3.74 17.96
CA LEU A 291 1.43 3.34 18.02
C LEU A 291 1.72 2.23 19.03
N GLY A 292 0.81 1.96 19.97
CA GLY A 292 1.01 0.95 21.01
C GLY A 292 1.33 -0.44 20.49
N PRO A 293 0.51 -1.03 19.59
CA PRO A 293 0.81 -2.32 19.00
C PRO A 293 2.14 -2.36 18.24
N LEU A 294 2.51 -1.27 17.53
CA LEU A 294 3.79 -1.16 16.84
C LEU A 294 4.97 -1.17 17.81
N LEU A 295 4.89 -0.39 18.88
CA LEU A 295 5.94 -0.36 19.92
C LEU A 295 6.09 -1.73 20.58
N LEU A 296 4.98 -2.37 20.94
CA LEU A 296 5.01 -3.73 21.49
C LEU A 296 5.60 -4.73 20.51
N SER A 297 5.29 -4.64 19.22
CA SER A 297 5.86 -5.50 18.19
C SER A 297 7.38 -5.35 18.12
N VAL A 298 7.89 -4.11 18.14
CA VAL A 298 9.34 -3.83 18.14
C VAL A 298 10.01 -4.35 19.41
N ILE A 299 9.38 -4.18 20.59
CA ILE A 299 9.91 -4.71 21.85
C ILE A 299 10.01 -6.23 21.80
N VAL A 300 8.97 -6.92 21.30
CA VAL A 300 8.97 -8.38 21.13
C VAL A 300 10.10 -8.79 20.17
N LEU A 301 10.24 -8.10 19.04
CA LEU A 301 11.30 -8.35 18.08
C LEU A 301 12.72 -8.18 18.66
N LEU A 302 12.92 -7.21 19.55
CA LEU A 302 14.21 -6.94 20.16
C LEU A 302 14.58 -7.95 21.26
N LEU A 303 13.61 -8.38 22.08
CA LEU A 303 13.88 -9.14 23.29
C LEU A 303 13.85 -10.67 23.09
N PHE A 304 13.23 -11.17 22.05
CA PHE A 304 12.97 -12.60 21.90
C PHE A 304 13.38 -13.12 20.52
N ASP A 305 14.02 -14.32 20.50
CA ASP A 305 14.49 -14.96 19.27
C ASP A 305 13.70 -16.25 18.92
N SER A 306 12.86 -16.76 19.84
CA SER A 306 12.04 -17.94 19.57
C SER A 306 11.01 -17.67 18.49
N VAL A 307 10.77 -18.67 17.61
CA VAL A 307 9.79 -18.64 16.52
C VAL A 307 8.38 -18.28 17.00
N PHE A 308 8.01 -18.64 18.23
CA PHE A 308 6.72 -18.25 18.81
C PHE A 308 6.54 -16.72 18.84
N PHE A 309 7.60 -16.00 19.19
CA PHE A 309 7.54 -14.52 19.26
C PHE A 309 7.55 -13.85 17.88
N LEU A 310 8.01 -14.54 16.83
CA LEU A 310 7.82 -14.09 15.46
C LEU A 310 6.33 -13.89 15.15
N PHE A 311 5.51 -14.87 15.48
CA PHE A 311 4.07 -14.82 15.23
C PHE A 311 3.37 -13.74 16.08
N ILE A 312 3.82 -13.51 17.31
CA ILE A 312 3.34 -12.41 18.14
C ILE A 312 3.74 -11.06 17.52
N TYR A 313 5.00 -10.91 17.10
CA TYR A 313 5.50 -9.71 16.42
C TYR A 313 4.65 -9.38 15.19
N MET A 314 4.46 -10.35 14.29
CA MET A 314 3.67 -10.17 13.07
C MET A 314 2.19 -9.83 13.37
N SER A 315 1.60 -10.42 14.40
CA SER A 315 0.23 -10.14 14.81
C SER A 315 0.06 -8.71 15.36
N LEU A 316 0.94 -8.27 16.24
CA LEU A 316 0.94 -6.92 16.79
C LEU A 316 1.21 -5.87 15.71
N TYR A 317 2.16 -6.17 14.82
CA TYR A 317 2.47 -5.29 13.71
C TYR A 317 1.27 -5.18 12.75
N GLY A 318 0.59 -6.28 12.45
CA GLY A 318 -0.65 -6.29 11.68
C GLY A 318 -1.74 -5.44 12.31
N LEU A 319 -1.99 -5.56 13.61
CA LEU A 319 -2.95 -4.71 14.31
C LEU A 319 -2.66 -3.22 14.09
N ASN A 320 -1.40 -2.80 14.20
CA ASN A 320 -1.02 -1.41 13.94
C ASN A 320 -1.32 -0.97 12.50
N MET A 321 -1.06 -1.82 11.51
CA MET A 321 -1.32 -1.49 10.11
C MET A 321 -2.82 -1.31 9.81
N GLY A 322 -3.69 -1.94 10.60
CA GLY A 322 -5.13 -1.90 10.39
C GLY A 322 -5.85 -0.75 11.10
N ILE A 323 -5.31 -0.27 12.25
CA ILE A 323 -5.90 0.82 13.03
C ILE A 323 -5.54 2.17 12.42
#